data_597eb331d527bae32f42c39a2aaa1563
#
_entry.id   597eb331d527bae32f42c39a2aaa1563
#
_cell.length_a   1.000
_cell.length_b   1.000
_cell.length_c   1.000
_cell.angle_alpha   90.00
_cell.angle_beta   90.00
_cell.angle_gamma   90.00
#
_symmetry.space_group_name_H-M   'P 1'
#
loop_
_entity.id
_entity.type
_entity.pdbx_description
1 polymer ?
#
loop_
_entity_poly.entity_id
_entity_poly.type
_entity_poly.pdbx_seq_one_letter_code
_entity_poly.pdbx_strand_id
1 'polypeptide(L)'
;MDKEGKTVDFLLTAQRDKAAALRFFEKALKVSGVPEKVTMDKSGANKAAMDEINARGEMPIIVRQVKYLNNIVEQDHRAIKRITKPMLNFKSFRAAKNVLAGIELMHIIRKGQLMMEGCNDRSFADQFYALAGKIRLV
;
A
#
# COMPACT_ATOMS: atom_id res chain seq x y z
N MET A 1 1.38 4.25 3.57
CA MET A 1 0.75 4.11 4.89
C MET A 1 0.43 5.50 5.43
N ASP A 2 -0.72 5.69 6.04
CA ASP A 2 -1.11 6.94 6.66
C ASP A 2 -0.55 7.08 8.10
N LYS A 3 -0.85 8.22 8.76
CA LYS A 3 -0.41 8.48 10.13
C LYS A 3 -0.98 7.51 11.17
N GLU A 4 -2.07 6.84 10.86
CA GLU A 4 -2.75 5.87 11.71
C GLU A 4 -2.27 4.43 11.47
N GLY A 5 -1.31 4.24 10.58
CA GLY A 5 -0.76 2.93 10.21
C GLY A 5 -1.61 2.15 9.22
N LYS A 6 -2.63 2.77 8.62
CA LYS A 6 -3.46 2.12 7.60
C LYS A 6 -2.77 2.13 6.24
N THR A 7 -2.93 1.05 5.49
CA THR A 7 -2.41 0.96 4.13
C THR A 7 -3.22 1.87 3.20
N VAL A 8 -2.55 2.83 2.58
CA VAL A 8 -3.15 3.71 1.57
C VAL A 8 -3.24 3.01 0.22
N ASP A 9 -2.13 2.48 -0.24
CA ASP A 9 -2.03 1.69 -1.47
C ASP A 9 -0.73 0.88 -1.47
N PHE A 10 -0.63 -0.06 -2.38
CA PHE A 10 0.59 -0.83 -2.63
C PHE A 10 0.76 -1.09 -4.12
N LEU A 11 2.01 -1.20 -4.55
CA LEU A 11 2.35 -1.46 -5.93
C LEU A 11 3.55 -2.40 -6.04
N LEU A 12 3.39 -3.45 -6.79
CA LEU A 12 4.48 -4.31 -7.22
C LEU A 12 4.79 -4.04 -8.70
N THR A 13 6.03 -3.69 -9.00
CA THR A 13 6.51 -3.47 -10.36
C THR A 13 7.77 -4.28 -10.64
N ALA A 14 8.01 -4.57 -11.92
CA ALA A 14 9.24 -5.25 -12.35
C ALA A 14 10.48 -4.36 -12.17
N GLN A 15 10.31 -3.05 -12.28
CA GLN A 15 11.38 -2.06 -12.11
C GLN A 15 10.97 -0.96 -11.14
N ARG A 16 11.92 -0.53 -10.32
CA ARG A 16 11.75 0.61 -9.42
C ARG A 16 12.33 1.85 -10.09
N ASP A 17 11.51 2.53 -10.85
CA ASP A 17 11.88 3.76 -11.53
C ASP A 17 10.93 4.92 -11.17
N LYS A 18 11.27 6.11 -11.67
CA LYS A 18 10.45 7.31 -11.49
C LYS A 18 9.03 7.13 -12.00
N ALA A 19 8.85 6.45 -13.14
CA ALA A 19 7.54 6.24 -13.76
C ALA A 19 6.64 5.37 -12.88
N ALA A 20 7.18 4.30 -12.28
CA ALA A 20 6.45 3.46 -11.34
C ALA A 20 6.06 4.22 -10.07
N ALA A 21 6.98 5.00 -9.51
CA ALA A 21 6.73 5.84 -8.34
C ALA A 21 5.66 6.90 -8.64
N LEU A 22 5.74 7.54 -9.80
CA LEU A 22 4.77 8.54 -10.23
C LEU A 22 3.36 7.96 -10.33
N ARG A 23 3.21 6.81 -10.97
CA ARG A 23 1.91 6.10 -11.06
C ARG A 23 1.34 5.74 -9.69
N PHE A 24 2.18 5.30 -8.79
CA PHE A 24 1.77 4.99 -7.42
C PHE A 24 1.24 6.23 -6.69
N PHE A 25 2.00 7.32 -6.70
CA PHE A 25 1.61 8.55 -6.03
C PHE A 25 0.37 9.19 -6.66
N GLU A 26 0.26 9.25 -7.98
CA GLU A 26 -0.92 9.76 -8.67
C GLU A 26 -2.18 8.99 -8.28
N LYS A 27 -2.10 7.67 -8.26
CA LYS A 27 -3.22 6.81 -7.84
C LYS A 27 -3.57 7.03 -6.38
N ALA A 28 -2.60 7.06 -5.49
CA ALA A 28 -2.80 7.27 -4.07
C ALA A 28 -3.43 8.64 -3.77
N LEU A 29 -2.95 9.69 -4.42
CA LEU A 29 -3.50 11.05 -4.28
C LEU A 29 -4.93 11.16 -4.82
N LYS A 30 -5.23 10.47 -5.91
CA LYS A 30 -6.57 10.46 -6.49
C LYS A 30 -7.60 9.78 -5.58
N VAL A 31 -7.20 8.70 -4.91
CA VAL A 31 -8.10 7.90 -4.06
C VAL A 31 -8.20 8.47 -2.66
N SER A 32 -7.09 8.90 -2.07
CA SER A 32 -7.00 9.29 -0.65
C SER A 32 -6.92 10.81 -0.42
N GLY A 33 -6.87 11.60 -1.48
CA GLY A 33 -6.71 13.05 -1.41
C GLY A 33 -5.25 13.49 -1.26
N VAL A 34 -5.03 14.81 -1.28
CA VAL A 34 -3.69 15.41 -1.20
C VAL A 34 -3.27 15.58 0.25
N PRO A 35 -2.20 14.94 0.71
CA PRO A 35 -1.71 15.11 2.08
C PRO A 35 -0.91 16.41 2.21
N GLU A 36 -0.82 16.95 3.41
CA GLU A 36 0.09 18.07 3.70
C GLU A 36 1.55 17.67 3.59
N LYS A 37 1.86 16.44 4.02
CA LYS A 37 3.23 15.96 4.16
C LYS A 37 3.37 14.50 3.78
N VAL A 38 4.41 14.20 3.03
CA VAL A 38 4.82 12.84 2.70
C VAL A 38 6.21 12.58 3.26
N THR A 39 6.35 11.51 4.01
CA THR A 39 7.64 11.05 4.51
C THR A 39 8.10 9.84 3.69
N MET A 40 9.32 9.89 3.19
CA MET A 40 9.89 8.83 2.36
C MET A 40 11.35 8.58 2.72
N ASP A 41 11.88 7.45 2.26
CA ASP A 41 13.31 7.18 2.31
C ASP A 41 14.08 8.05 1.31
N LYS A 42 15.40 7.96 1.33
CA LYS A 42 16.25 8.70 0.39
C LYS A 42 16.33 8.02 -0.99
N SER A 43 15.19 7.58 -1.53
CA SER A 43 15.11 7.04 -2.88
C SER A 43 15.02 8.15 -3.91
N GLY A 44 15.93 8.15 -4.88
CA GLY A 44 15.95 9.12 -5.96
C GLY A 44 14.68 9.06 -6.84
N ALA A 45 14.16 7.86 -7.11
CA ALA A 45 12.96 7.67 -7.91
C ALA A 45 11.71 8.25 -7.22
N ASN A 46 11.55 8.01 -5.92
CA ASN A 46 10.43 8.54 -5.14
C ASN A 46 10.47 10.06 -5.04
N LYS A 47 11.67 10.61 -4.79
CA LYS A 47 11.85 12.07 -4.75
C LYS A 47 11.54 12.71 -6.08
N ALA A 48 12.08 12.19 -7.19
CA ALA A 48 11.83 12.72 -8.52
C ALA A 48 10.34 12.70 -8.90
N ALA A 49 9.62 11.64 -8.53
CA ALA A 49 8.17 11.56 -8.75
C ALA A 49 7.40 12.60 -7.94
N MET A 50 7.75 12.81 -6.67
CA MET A 50 7.09 13.82 -5.83
C MET A 50 7.41 15.25 -6.28
N ASP A 51 8.64 15.52 -6.73
CA ASP A 51 9.02 16.83 -7.27
C ASP A 51 8.22 17.15 -8.53
N GLU A 52 7.96 16.15 -9.39
CA GLU A 52 7.11 16.32 -10.57
C GLU A 52 5.66 16.57 -10.21
N ILE A 53 5.11 15.87 -9.24
CA ILE A 53 3.74 16.10 -8.75
C ILE A 53 3.61 17.50 -8.15
N ASN A 54 4.57 17.95 -7.36
CA ASN A 54 4.58 19.30 -6.79
C ASN A 54 4.68 20.40 -7.86
N ALA A 55 5.42 20.14 -8.94
CA ALA A 55 5.51 21.06 -10.06
C ALA A 55 4.19 21.23 -10.83
N ARG A 56 3.35 20.18 -10.84
CA ARG A 56 2.03 20.18 -11.49
C ARG A 56 0.91 20.69 -10.59
N GLY A 57 1.06 20.59 -9.27
CA GLY A 57 0.02 20.85 -8.29
C GLY A 57 -0.08 22.32 -7.87
N GLU A 58 -1.28 22.76 -7.52
CA GLU A 58 -1.51 24.10 -6.98
C GLU A 58 -1.09 24.23 -5.52
N MET A 59 -1.11 23.11 -4.77
CA MET A 59 -0.69 23.05 -3.36
C MET A 59 0.52 22.10 -3.21
N PRO A 60 1.68 22.63 -2.88
CA PRO A 60 2.88 21.82 -2.75
C PRO A 60 2.79 20.89 -1.52
N ILE A 61 3.11 19.62 -1.74
CA ILE A 61 3.20 18.62 -0.68
C ILE A 61 4.59 18.74 -0.05
N ILE A 62 4.66 18.86 1.27
CA ILE A 62 5.93 18.87 1.99
C ILE A 62 6.54 17.47 1.96
N VAL A 63 7.72 17.34 1.36
CA VAL A 63 8.46 16.08 1.29
C VAL A 63 9.52 16.02 2.38
N ARG A 64 9.40 15.05 3.26
CA ARG A 64 10.40 14.74 4.29
C ARG A 64 11.15 13.47 3.93
N GLN A 65 12.45 13.58 3.75
CA GLN A 65 13.31 12.42 3.53
C GLN A 65 14.02 12.03 4.83
N VAL A 66 13.92 10.75 5.20
CA VAL A 66 14.57 10.20 6.39
C VAL A 66 15.40 8.99 5.99
N LYS A 67 16.64 8.94 6.43
CA LYS A 67 17.60 7.88 6.05
C LYS A 67 17.17 6.50 6.58
N TYR A 68 16.60 6.46 7.78
CA TYR A 68 16.10 5.24 8.42
C TYR A 68 14.60 5.39 8.61
N LEU A 69 13.88 4.94 7.59
CA LEU A 69 12.46 5.18 7.55
C LEU A 69 11.67 4.09 8.24
N ASN A 70 10.85 4.54 9.17
CA ASN A 70 9.56 3.96 9.49
C ASN A 70 9.59 2.55 10.05
N ASN A 71 9.79 2.44 11.35
CA ASN A 71 9.52 1.22 12.10
C ASN A 71 8.13 0.64 11.79
N ILE A 72 7.13 1.48 11.54
CA ILE A 72 5.75 1.06 11.21
C ILE A 72 5.70 0.35 9.86
N VAL A 73 6.30 0.92 8.82
CA VAL A 73 6.34 0.30 7.47
C VAL A 73 7.21 -0.96 7.47
N GLU A 74 8.32 -0.96 8.20
CA GLU A 74 9.14 -2.16 8.36
C GLU A 74 8.42 -3.28 9.10
N GLN A 75 7.61 -2.97 10.10
CA GLN A 75 6.79 -3.96 10.80
C GLN A 75 5.76 -4.59 9.86
N ASP A 76 5.12 -3.81 9.02
CA ASP A 76 4.22 -4.30 7.98
C ASP A 76 4.96 -5.23 7.01
N HIS A 77 6.13 -4.84 6.54
CA HIS A 77 6.96 -5.66 5.66
C HIS A 77 7.45 -6.95 6.34
N ARG A 78 7.73 -6.94 7.63
CA ARG A 78 8.06 -8.15 8.38
C ARG A 78 6.92 -9.14 8.39
N ALA A 79 5.69 -8.68 8.57
CA ALA A 79 4.51 -9.54 8.54
C ALA A 79 4.36 -10.22 7.17
N ILE A 80 4.55 -9.49 6.09
CA ILE A 80 4.54 -10.02 4.72
C ILE A 80 5.68 -11.02 4.50
N LYS A 81 6.90 -10.67 4.90
CA LYS A 81 8.08 -11.54 4.79
C LYS A 81 7.95 -12.83 5.58
N ARG A 82 7.29 -12.80 6.72
CA ARG A 82 7.02 -13.98 7.53
C ARG A 82 6.16 -15.02 6.80
N ILE A 83 5.25 -14.54 5.93
CA ILE A 83 4.41 -15.40 5.09
C ILE A 83 5.16 -15.84 3.82
N THR A 84 5.89 -14.94 3.16
CA THR A 84 6.52 -15.21 1.87
C THR A 84 7.85 -15.95 1.96
N LYS A 85 8.61 -15.78 3.04
CA LYS A 85 9.92 -16.41 3.23
C LYS A 85 9.88 -17.95 3.17
N PRO A 86 8.92 -18.64 3.81
CA PRO A 86 8.79 -20.09 3.70
C PRO A 86 8.45 -20.60 2.31
N MET A 87 7.94 -19.76 1.43
CA MET A 87 7.59 -20.10 0.04
C MET A 87 8.80 -20.26 -0.87
N LEU A 88 10.02 -20.02 -0.37
CA LEU A 88 11.32 -20.12 -1.01
C LEU A 88 11.56 -19.13 -2.17
N ASN A 89 10.65 -19.00 -3.09
CA ASN A 89 10.68 -18.01 -4.17
C ASN A 89 9.37 -18.02 -4.96
N PHE A 90 9.09 -16.93 -5.66
CA PHE A 90 7.99 -16.88 -6.60
C PHE A 90 8.44 -17.42 -7.98
N LYS A 91 7.61 -18.27 -8.59
CA LYS A 91 7.90 -18.85 -9.90
C LYS A 91 7.83 -17.85 -11.05
N SER A 92 7.06 -16.76 -10.89
CA SER A 92 6.90 -15.71 -11.88
C SER A 92 6.49 -14.40 -11.22
N PHE A 93 6.66 -13.29 -11.96
CA PHE A 93 6.17 -11.97 -11.53
C PHE A 93 4.65 -11.96 -11.33
N ARG A 94 3.90 -12.64 -12.18
CA ARG A 94 2.43 -12.76 -12.05
C ARG A 94 2.03 -13.51 -10.77
N ALA A 95 2.71 -14.60 -10.46
CA ALA A 95 2.47 -15.33 -9.22
C ALA A 95 2.80 -14.47 -7.99
N ALA A 96 3.93 -13.76 -8.00
CA ALA A 96 4.29 -12.82 -6.95
C ALA A 96 3.23 -11.72 -6.77
N LYS A 97 2.77 -11.12 -7.86
CA LYS A 97 1.73 -10.09 -7.85
C LYS A 97 0.44 -10.58 -7.20
N ASN A 98 -0.02 -11.76 -7.59
CA ASN A 98 -1.26 -12.33 -7.07
C ASN A 98 -1.16 -12.69 -5.58
N VAL A 99 -0.07 -13.32 -5.17
CA VAL A 99 0.15 -13.70 -3.76
C VAL A 99 0.28 -12.46 -2.88
N LEU A 100 1.06 -11.47 -3.27
CA LEU A 100 1.24 -10.25 -2.50
C LEU A 100 -0.06 -9.43 -2.42
N ALA A 101 -0.85 -9.37 -3.48
CA ALA A 101 -2.16 -8.72 -3.47
C ALA A 101 -3.11 -9.41 -2.47
N GLY A 102 -3.12 -10.74 -2.41
CA GLY A 102 -3.89 -11.50 -1.43
C GLY A 102 -3.43 -11.24 0.01
N ILE A 103 -2.13 -11.21 0.26
CA ILE A 103 -1.57 -10.92 1.58
C ILE A 103 -1.90 -9.51 2.03
N GLU A 104 -1.79 -8.51 1.15
CA GLU A 104 -2.14 -7.13 1.46
C GLU A 104 -3.63 -6.98 1.76
N LEU A 105 -4.49 -7.66 1.00
CA LEU A 105 -5.93 -7.69 1.29
C LEU A 105 -6.22 -8.26 2.68
N MET A 106 -5.56 -9.36 3.06
CA MET A 106 -5.69 -9.94 4.40
C MET A 106 -5.22 -8.98 5.49
N HIS A 107 -4.14 -8.24 5.24
CA HIS A 107 -3.64 -7.21 6.14
C HIS A 107 -4.63 -6.06 6.32
N ILE A 108 -5.22 -5.58 5.22
CA ILE A 108 -6.23 -4.52 5.23
C ILE A 108 -7.44 -4.95 6.06
N ILE A 109 -7.89 -6.20 5.91
CA ILE A 109 -8.98 -6.76 6.73
C ILE A 109 -8.60 -6.79 8.21
N ARG A 110 -7.40 -7.26 8.55
CA ARG A 110 -6.92 -7.30 9.94
C ARG A 110 -6.80 -5.93 10.59
N LYS A 111 -6.46 -4.91 9.81
CA LYS A 111 -6.40 -3.52 10.28
C LYS A 111 -7.78 -2.86 10.42
N GLY A 112 -8.85 -3.56 10.07
CA GLY A 112 -10.20 -3.04 10.11
C GLY A 112 -10.49 -1.91 9.12
N GLN A 113 -9.75 -1.87 8.00
CA GLN A 113 -9.87 -0.80 7.00
C GLN A 113 -11.05 -0.98 6.04
N LEU A 114 -11.67 -2.15 6.00
CA LEU A 114 -12.86 -2.37 5.18
C LEU A 114 -14.08 -1.74 5.85
N MET A 115 -14.57 -0.67 5.28
CA MET A 115 -15.86 -0.10 5.64
C MET A 115 -16.96 -0.92 4.98
N MET A 116 -17.52 -1.84 5.74
CA MET A 116 -18.77 -2.53 5.41
C MET A 116 -19.80 -2.12 6.45
N GLU A 117 -21.00 -1.76 6.02
CA GLU A 117 -22.08 -1.44 6.94
C GLU A 117 -22.26 -2.58 7.98
N GLY A 118 -22.18 -2.25 9.25
CA GLY A 118 -22.30 -3.22 10.35
C GLY A 118 -21.06 -4.02 10.69
N CYS A 119 -19.87 -3.64 10.21
CA CYS A 119 -18.63 -4.45 10.36
C CYS A 119 -17.73 -4.11 11.55
N ASN A 120 -18.05 -3.11 12.37
CA ASN A 120 -17.16 -2.68 13.44
C ASN A 120 -16.84 -3.75 14.50
N ASP A 121 -17.69 -4.77 14.63
CA ASP A 121 -17.54 -5.85 15.61
C ASP A 121 -17.41 -7.26 14.99
N ARG A 122 -17.24 -7.35 13.67
CA ARG A 122 -17.14 -8.65 13.01
C ARG A 122 -15.73 -9.21 13.04
N SER A 123 -15.63 -10.52 13.22
CA SER A 123 -14.37 -11.24 13.13
C SER A 123 -13.71 -11.12 11.75
N PHE A 124 -12.41 -11.38 11.66
CA PHE A 124 -11.70 -11.46 10.38
C PHE A 124 -12.37 -12.43 9.40
N ALA A 125 -12.78 -13.60 9.89
CA ALA A 125 -13.44 -14.61 9.07
C ALA A 125 -14.77 -14.10 8.48
N ASP A 126 -15.58 -13.42 9.28
CA ASP A 126 -16.87 -12.89 8.82
C ASP A 126 -16.69 -11.82 7.75
N GLN A 127 -15.69 -10.94 7.90
CA GLN A 127 -15.35 -9.93 6.90
C GLN A 127 -14.86 -10.56 5.60
N PHE A 128 -14.02 -11.60 5.70
CA PHE A 128 -13.51 -12.33 4.56
C PHE A 128 -14.62 -13.04 3.78
N TYR A 129 -15.50 -13.77 4.49
CA TYR A 129 -16.62 -14.44 3.86
C TYR A 129 -17.66 -13.50 3.28
N ALA A 130 -17.89 -12.34 3.88
CA ALA A 130 -18.75 -11.31 3.33
C ALA A 130 -18.23 -10.78 1.99
N LEU A 131 -16.91 -10.58 1.85
CA LEU A 131 -16.28 -10.22 0.58
C LEU A 131 -16.45 -11.32 -0.47
N ALA A 132 -16.20 -12.58 -0.11
CA ALA A 132 -16.37 -13.71 -1.00
C ALA A 132 -17.84 -13.87 -1.46
N GLY A 133 -18.80 -13.61 -0.59
CA GLY A 133 -20.22 -13.59 -0.92
C GLY A 133 -20.59 -12.51 -1.94
N LYS A 134 -20.02 -11.31 -1.83
CA LYS A 134 -20.23 -10.23 -2.81
C LYS A 134 -19.68 -10.56 -4.19
N ILE A 135 -18.56 -11.28 -4.26
CA ILE A 135 -17.96 -11.72 -5.52
C ILE A 135 -18.80 -12.82 -6.20
N ARG A 136 -19.51 -13.64 -5.41
CA ARG A 136 -20.39 -14.69 -5.93
C ARG A 136 -21.68 -14.19 -6.57
N LEU A 137 -22.11 -12.99 -6.26
CA LEU A 137 -23.34 -12.37 -6.75
C LEU A 137 -23.14 -11.60 -8.07
N VAL A 138 -21.94 -11.60 -8.58
CA VAL A 138 -21.60 -11.07 -9.89
C VAL A 138 -21.29 -12.23 -10.82
#